data_b08e9cca8439ad5f5895a3f9ee88021d
#
_entry.id   b08e9cca8439ad5f5895a3f9ee88021d
#
_cell.length_a   1.000
_cell.length_b   1.000
_cell.length_c   1.000
_cell.angle_alpha   90.00
_cell.angle_beta   90.00
_cell.angle_gamma   90.00
#
_symmetry.space_group_name_H-M   'P 1'
#
loop_
_entity.id
_entity.type
_entity.pdbx_description
1 polymer ?
#
loop_
_entity_poly.entity_id
_entity_poly.type
_entity_poly.pdbx_seq_one_letter_code
_entity_poly.pdbx_strand_id
1 'polypeptide(L)'
;MKYCGSIDYATFMRRISSTNFVYRMSSENKPILTVKSGETVVFESEDGFGGAIKRDEDPFPTIDLEHVNQTTGPVYVEGAEPGDTLLVQVKRITLPKQGVTTIFPGFGALQEEFNQEWKKICPIRAGKVIFPKKIKLPIRPVIGTMGVAPATGAVGNLYPGPHGGNLDVNDATVGAKVFFPVFVPGALFSLGDGKAVMGDGETNGVGIEVGMKVTVTFKLLKGKSIPRPRLENSTHTMTIASSKTLEEASRTALRDMMNLLTDETNLTREEAYALLGAIADIKIANVVDPEVTVRVAVPKYVFKQAKRKQPQS
;
A
#
# COMPACT_ATOMS: atom_id res chain seq x y z
N MET A 1 12.84 47.09 13.28
CA MET A 1 12.80 45.62 13.45
C MET A 1 11.44 45.15 12.91
N LYS A 2 11.43 44.52 11.74
CA LYS A 2 10.22 43.95 11.15
C LYS A 2 10.18 42.48 11.53
N TYR A 3 9.21 42.07 12.32
CA TYR A 3 8.89 40.66 12.56
C TYR A 3 8.44 40.02 11.23
N CYS A 4 9.26 39.16 10.67
CA CYS A 4 8.87 38.27 9.60
C CYS A 4 8.17 37.09 10.26
N GLY A 5 6.84 37.10 10.27
CA GLY A 5 6.05 35.99 10.74
C GLY A 5 6.33 34.79 9.85
N SER A 6 6.80 33.70 10.47
CA SER A 6 6.87 32.37 9.83
C SER A 6 5.45 31.97 9.47
N ILE A 7 5.15 31.96 8.18
CA ILE A 7 3.91 31.38 7.66
C ILE A 7 3.96 29.88 8.00
N ASP A 8 3.06 29.47 8.89
CA ASP A 8 2.92 28.07 9.27
C ASP A 8 2.33 27.33 8.06
N TYR A 9 3.17 26.68 7.28
CA TYR A 9 2.79 25.87 6.10
C TYR A 9 1.85 24.71 6.43
N ALA A 10 1.62 24.39 7.71
CA ALA A 10 0.69 23.35 8.14
C ALA A 10 -0.79 23.72 7.91
N THR A 11 -1.12 24.99 7.70
CA THR A 11 -2.50 25.49 7.66
C THR A 11 -3.17 25.30 6.29
N PHE A 12 -2.46 24.90 5.25
CA PHE A 12 -2.96 24.82 3.87
C PHE A 12 -2.89 23.44 3.20
N MET A 13 -2.51 22.37 3.92
CA MET A 13 -2.54 21.03 3.30
C MET A 13 -3.99 20.58 3.09
N ARG A 14 -4.31 20.23 1.83
CA ARG A 14 -5.61 19.67 1.45
C ARG A 14 -5.82 18.35 2.18
N ARG A 15 -7.03 18.14 2.70
CA ARG A 15 -7.38 16.97 3.52
C ARG A 15 -8.65 16.32 3.02
N ILE A 16 -8.69 14.99 3.06
CA ILE A 16 -9.89 14.18 2.82
C ILE A 16 -10.21 13.44 4.12
N SER A 17 -11.45 13.63 4.62
CA SER A 17 -11.95 12.94 5.80
C SER A 17 -12.22 11.47 5.50
N SER A 18 -12.09 10.60 6.51
CA SER A 18 -12.47 9.18 6.47
C SER A 18 -13.95 8.93 6.14
N THR A 19 -14.78 9.95 6.21
CA THR A 19 -16.20 9.89 5.78
C THR A 19 -16.38 9.87 4.25
N ASN A 20 -15.34 10.21 3.51
CA ASN A 20 -15.32 10.19 2.04
C ASN A 20 -14.55 8.94 1.58
N PHE A 21 -15.21 7.83 1.48
CA PHE A 21 -14.59 6.55 1.17
C PHE A 21 -15.37 5.76 0.12
N VAL A 22 -14.73 4.74 -0.40
CA VAL A 22 -15.30 3.73 -1.30
C VAL A 22 -14.94 2.33 -0.82
N TYR A 23 -15.78 1.33 -1.12
CA TYR A 23 -15.51 -0.09 -0.88
C TYR A 23 -15.01 -0.81 -2.13
N ARG A 24 -15.01 -0.12 -3.27
CA ARG A 24 -14.55 -0.65 -4.56
C ARG A 24 -13.79 0.43 -5.31
N MET A 25 -12.69 0.06 -5.94
CA MET A 25 -12.00 0.91 -6.91
C MET A 25 -12.68 0.79 -8.26
N SER A 26 -13.10 1.91 -8.85
CA SER A 26 -13.84 1.94 -10.12
C SER A 26 -13.66 3.28 -10.83
N SER A 27 -13.69 3.25 -12.16
CA SER A 27 -13.75 4.47 -13.00
C SER A 27 -15.05 5.26 -12.83
N GLU A 28 -16.09 4.63 -12.27
CA GLU A 28 -17.39 5.27 -12.03
C GLU A 28 -17.42 6.07 -10.72
N ASN A 29 -16.43 5.89 -9.85
CA ASN A 29 -16.36 6.62 -8.59
C ASN A 29 -16.11 8.11 -8.83
N LYS A 30 -16.98 8.95 -8.27
CA LYS A 30 -16.81 10.41 -8.35
C LYS A 30 -15.63 10.85 -7.51
N PRO A 31 -14.68 11.61 -8.05
CA PRO A 31 -13.55 12.11 -7.27
C PRO A 31 -14.01 13.10 -6.20
N ILE A 32 -13.46 12.94 -5.01
CA ILE A 32 -13.69 13.85 -3.87
C ILE A 32 -12.78 15.06 -3.95
N LEU A 33 -11.64 14.91 -4.61
CA LEU A 33 -10.61 15.94 -4.74
C LEU A 33 -9.90 15.80 -6.07
N THR A 34 -9.58 16.95 -6.70
CA THR A 34 -8.72 17.03 -7.87
C THR A 34 -7.39 17.66 -7.46
N VAL A 35 -6.27 17.08 -7.89
CA VAL A 35 -4.92 17.54 -7.58
C VAL A 35 -4.04 17.61 -8.82
N LYS A 36 -3.00 18.44 -8.75
CA LYS A 36 -1.93 18.49 -9.76
C LYS A 36 -0.75 17.61 -9.34
N SER A 37 0.05 17.21 -10.33
CA SER A 37 1.35 16.58 -10.05
C SER A 37 2.21 17.51 -9.19
N GLY A 38 2.77 16.98 -8.08
CA GLY A 38 3.53 17.72 -7.07
C GLY A 38 2.73 18.08 -5.83
N GLU A 39 1.40 18.03 -5.86
CA GLU A 39 0.58 18.37 -4.70
C GLU A 39 0.60 17.30 -3.61
N THR A 40 0.41 17.77 -2.39
CA THR A 40 0.39 16.94 -1.18
C THR A 40 -0.99 16.95 -0.55
N VAL A 41 -1.48 15.77 -0.17
CA VAL A 41 -2.80 15.56 0.43
C VAL A 41 -2.66 14.75 1.72
N VAL A 42 -3.49 15.07 2.71
CA VAL A 42 -3.67 14.27 3.92
C VAL A 42 -4.95 13.46 3.78
N PHE A 43 -4.82 12.15 3.84
CA PHE A 43 -5.94 11.21 3.94
C PHE A 43 -6.16 10.84 5.39
N GLU A 44 -7.37 10.92 5.87
CA GLU A 44 -7.80 10.31 7.12
C GLU A 44 -8.54 9.03 6.77
N SER A 45 -8.09 7.87 7.25
CA SER A 45 -8.74 6.59 6.99
C SER A 45 -9.11 5.89 8.28
N GLU A 46 -10.12 5.06 8.23
CA GLU A 46 -10.42 4.06 9.25
C GLU A 46 -9.55 2.82 9.04
N ASP A 47 -9.61 1.88 10.01
CA ASP A 47 -9.03 0.54 9.90
C ASP A 47 -9.85 -0.36 8.96
N GLY A 48 -9.41 -1.61 8.75
CA GLY A 48 -10.10 -2.58 7.91
C GLY A 48 -11.55 -2.89 8.33
N PHE A 49 -11.90 -2.59 9.60
CA PHE A 49 -13.26 -2.77 10.16
C PHE A 49 -14.11 -1.48 10.14
N GLY A 50 -13.65 -0.42 9.50
CA GLY A 50 -14.35 0.86 9.47
C GLY A 50 -14.45 1.53 10.85
N GLY A 51 -13.52 1.25 11.77
CA GLY A 51 -13.52 1.78 13.13
C GLY A 51 -14.61 1.20 14.04
N ALA A 52 -15.18 0.04 13.71
CA ALA A 52 -16.27 -0.57 14.47
C ALA A 52 -15.84 -1.09 15.85
N ILE A 53 -14.58 -1.49 16.03
CA ILE A 53 -14.07 -2.07 17.28
C ILE A 53 -13.20 -1.05 18.01
N LYS A 54 -13.71 -0.49 19.12
CA LYS A 54 -13.01 0.52 19.95
C LYS A 54 -12.71 0.04 21.36
N ARG A 55 -13.38 -1.02 21.82
CA ARG A 55 -13.22 -1.65 23.14
C ARG A 55 -13.24 -3.16 23.02
N ASP A 56 -12.65 -3.87 23.99
CA ASP A 56 -12.65 -5.34 24.02
C ASP A 56 -14.09 -5.90 24.06
N GLU A 57 -15.05 -5.16 24.66
CA GLU A 57 -16.45 -5.54 24.83
C GLU A 57 -17.33 -5.25 23.60
N ASP A 58 -16.86 -4.45 22.65
CA ASP A 58 -17.65 -4.13 21.46
C ASP A 58 -17.98 -5.44 20.71
N PRO A 59 -19.15 -5.55 20.07
CA PRO A 59 -19.46 -6.75 19.28
C PRO A 59 -18.48 -6.89 18.11
N PHE A 60 -18.30 -8.11 17.62
CA PHE A 60 -17.67 -8.30 16.33
C PHE A 60 -18.56 -7.72 15.23
N PRO A 61 -18.02 -6.95 14.29
CA PRO A 61 -18.79 -6.53 13.15
C PRO A 61 -19.16 -7.74 12.29
N THR A 62 -20.35 -7.74 11.71
CA THR A 62 -20.67 -8.70 10.64
C THR A 62 -19.75 -8.42 9.48
N ILE A 63 -18.91 -9.38 9.13
CA ILE A 63 -17.99 -9.26 7.99
C ILE A 63 -18.78 -9.47 6.71
N ASP A 64 -18.93 -8.40 5.95
CA ASP A 64 -19.38 -8.44 4.57
C ASP A 64 -18.18 -8.14 3.67
N LEU A 65 -17.69 -9.15 2.97
CA LEU A 65 -16.48 -9.05 2.13
C LEU A 65 -16.59 -7.98 1.02
N GLU A 66 -17.81 -7.56 0.69
CA GLU A 66 -18.06 -6.48 -0.26
C GLU A 66 -17.92 -5.08 0.38
N HIS A 67 -17.94 -5.00 1.72
CA HIS A 67 -17.91 -3.78 2.50
C HIS A 67 -16.82 -3.78 3.58
N VAL A 68 -15.67 -4.39 3.29
CA VAL A 68 -14.45 -4.31 4.11
C VAL A 68 -13.42 -3.37 3.49
N ASN A 69 -12.42 -2.99 4.26
CA ASN A 69 -11.26 -2.21 3.81
C ASN A 69 -11.69 -0.92 3.09
N GLN A 70 -12.56 -0.12 3.73
CA GLN A 70 -12.94 1.17 3.15
C GLN A 70 -11.70 2.02 2.86
N THR A 71 -11.58 2.53 1.63
CA THR A 71 -10.50 3.41 1.21
C THR A 71 -10.98 4.83 1.03
N THR A 72 -10.28 5.78 1.64
CA THR A 72 -10.56 7.22 1.54
C THR A 72 -10.17 7.72 0.16
N GLY A 73 -11.05 8.49 -0.47
CA GLY A 73 -10.91 8.97 -1.85
C GLY A 73 -12.18 8.72 -2.65
N PRO A 74 -12.08 8.67 -4.02
CA PRO A 74 -10.84 8.77 -4.79
C PRO A 74 -10.38 10.22 -5.06
N VAL A 75 -9.09 10.34 -5.37
CA VAL A 75 -8.46 11.58 -5.83
C VAL A 75 -8.22 11.50 -7.33
N TYR A 76 -8.66 12.53 -8.04
CA TYR A 76 -8.37 12.73 -9.46
C TYR A 76 -7.05 13.50 -9.63
N VAL A 77 -6.10 12.95 -10.38
CA VAL A 77 -4.82 13.60 -10.70
C VAL A 77 -4.90 14.22 -12.08
N GLU A 78 -4.84 15.56 -12.16
CA GLU A 78 -4.94 16.30 -13.43
C GLU A 78 -3.89 15.84 -14.44
N GLY A 79 -4.34 15.59 -15.67
CA GLY A 79 -3.51 15.16 -16.78
C GLY A 79 -3.01 13.71 -16.72
N ALA A 80 -3.45 12.91 -15.74
CA ALA A 80 -3.17 11.48 -15.73
C ALA A 80 -4.02 10.78 -16.78
N GLU A 81 -3.35 10.03 -17.67
CA GLU A 81 -3.98 9.32 -18.80
C GLU A 81 -3.53 7.85 -18.82
N PRO A 82 -4.32 6.95 -19.40
CA PRO A 82 -3.91 5.55 -19.58
C PRO A 82 -2.52 5.45 -20.23
N GLY A 83 -1.66 4.61 -19.65
CA GLY A 83 -0.27 4.46 -20.09
C GLY A 83 0.74 5.33 -19.35
N ASP A 84 0.28 6.23 -18.46
CA ASP A 84 1.13 6.92 -17.51
C ASP A 84 1.39 6.06 -16.26
N THR A 85 2.28 6.53 -15.39
CA THR A 85 2.48 5.99 -14.04
C THR A 85 2.22 7.07 -13.00
N LEU A 86 1.41 6.76 -12.00
CA LEU A 86 1.21 7.59 -10.82
C LEU A 86 2.18 7.17 -9.72
N LEU A 87 3.10 8.06 -9.35
CA LEU A 87 3.95 7.90 -8.18
C LEU A 87 3.28 8.56 -6.97
N VAL A 88 3.06 7.79 -5.92
CA VAL A 88 2.56 8.21 -4.62
C VAL A 88 3.69 8.09 -3.61
N GLN A 89 4.16 9.23 -3.07
CA GLN A 89 5.20 9.26 -2.06
C GLN A 89 4.60 9.43 -0.67
N VAL A 90 4.78 8.45 0.20
CA VAL A 90 4.32 8.51 1.60
C VAL A 90 5.26 9.38 2.42
N LYS A 91 4.78 10.54 2.87
CA LYS A 91 5.56 11.53 3.61
C LYS A 91 5.46 11.34 5.13
N ARG A 92 4.27 11.02 5.61
CA ARG A 92 3.99 10.90 7.04
C ARG A 92 2.80 9.98 7.28
N ILE A 93 2.88 9.20 8.35
CA ILE A 93 1.74 8.45 8.90
C ILE A 93 1.62 8.82 10.37
N THR A 94 0.42 9.18 10.80
CA THR A 94 0.10 9.47 12.20
C THR A 94 -0.93 8.46 12.68
N LEU A 95 -0.62 7.79 13.78
CA LEU A 95 -1.44 6.74 14.36
C LEU A 95 -2.25 7.25 15.55
N PRO A 96 -3.40 6.63 15.88
CA PRO A 96 -4.15 6.88 17.10
C PRO A 96 -3.42 6.31 18.33
N LYS A 97 -4.08 6.37 19.50
CA LYS A 97 -3.52 5.87 20.76
C LYS A 97 -3.73 4.38 21.01
N GLN A 98 -4.46 3.71 20.14
CA GLN A 98 -4.76 2.28 20.21
C GLN A 98 -5.06 1.71 18.84
N GLY A 99 -4.90 0.42 18.68
CA GLY A 99 -5.36 -0.40 17.56
C GLY A 99 -6.02 -1.66 18.06
N VAL A 100 -6.50 -2.49 17.15
CA VAL A 100 -7.14 -3.75 17.44
C VAL A 100 -6.51 -4.88 16.61
N THR A 101 -6.44 -6.06 17.19
CA THR A 101 -6.16 -7.30 16.44
C THR A 101 -7.25 -8.31 16.75
N THR A 102 -7.54 -9.16 15.76
CA THR A 102 -8.66 -10.10 15.84
C THR A 102 -8.28 -11.47 15.30
N ILE A 103 -9.07 -12.47 15.65
CA ILE A 103 -9.14 -13.78 14.99
C ILE A 103 -10.61 -13.96 14.60
N PHE A 104 -10.85 -14.21 13.32
CA PHE A 104 -12.18 -14.55 12.80
C PHE A 104 -12.21 -16.03 12.43
N PRO A 105 -13.24 -16.79 12.83
CA PRO A 105 -13.43 -18.16 12.38
C PRO A 105 -13.50 -18.25 10.86
N GLY A 106 -12.77 -19.20 10.29
CA GLY A 106 -12.74 -19.40 8.85
C GLY A 106 -11.89 -18.40 8.06
N PHE A 107 -11.06 -17.59 8.74
CA PHE A 107 -10.16 -16.64 8.10
C PHE A 107 -8.74 -16.74 8.67
N GLY A 108 -7.73 -16.52 7.83
CA GLY A 108 -6.32 -16.66 8.21
C GLY A 108 -5.68 -17.93 7.67
N ALA A 109 -4.36 -18.00 7.73
CA ALA A 109 -3.57 -19.13 7.21
C ALA A 109 -3.75 -20.45 8.00
N LEU A 110 -4.25 -20.36 9.24
CA LEU A 110 -4.55 -21.49 10.12
C LEU A 110 -6.02 -21.50 10.52
N GLN A 111 -6.90 -21.14 9.59
CA GLN A 111 -8.33 -20.94 9.84
C GLN A 111 -9.04 -22.18 10.44
N GLU A 112 -8.54 -23.39 10.14
CA GLU A 112 -9.09 -24.65 10.65
C GLU A 112 -8.80 -24.89 12.13
N GLU A 113 -7.83 -24.18 12.71
CA GLU A 113 -7.47 -24.31 14.13
C GLU A 113 -8.27 -23.35 15.03
N PHE A 114 -8.91 -22.33 14.44
CA PHE A 114 -9.59 -21.28 15.19
C PHE A 114 -11.07 -21.18 14.79
N ASN A 115 -11.93 -21.70 15.68
CA ASN A 115 -13.38 -21.76 15.48
C ASN A 115 -14.17 -20.75 16.35
N GLN A 116 -13.46 -19.90 17.09
CA GLN A 116 -14.06 -18.87 17.94
C GLN A 116 -13.46 -17.51 17.64
N GLU A 117 -14.31 -16.50 17.71
CA GLU A 117 -13.89 -15.10 17.61
C GLU A 117 -13.01 -14.71 18.80
N TRP A 118 -11.94 -14.02 18.50
CA TRP A 118 -11.09 -13.41 19.53
C TRP A 118 -10.62 -12.03 19.07
N LYS A 119 -10.58 -11.07 19.98
CA LYS A 119 -10.04 -9.73 19.71
C LYS A 119 -9.36 -9.14 20.90
N LYS A 120 -8.50 -8.16 20.63
CA LYS A 120 -7.83 -7.40 21.67
C LYS A 120 -7.49 -5.99 21.24
N ILE A 121 -7.90 -5.02 22.04
CA ILE A 121 -7.43 -3.64 21.91
C ILE A 121 -5.98 -3.57 22.40
N CYS A 122 -5.13 -3.01 21.56
CA CYS A 122 -3.69 -2.86 21.80
C CYS A 122 -3.34 -1.37 21.94
N PRO A 123 -3.02 -0.88 23.16
CA PRO A 123 -2.59 0.51 23.34
C PRO A 123 -1.31 0.83 22.57
N ILE A 124 -1.22 2.05 22.04
CA ILE A 124 -0.05 2.56 21.33
C ILE A 124 0.57 3.67 22.16
N ARG A 125 1.79 3.45 22.67
CA ARG A 125 2.49 4.38 23.57
C ARG A 125 3.99 4.36 23.32
N ALA A 126 4.63 5.53 23.35
CA ALA A 126 6.08 5.68 23.25
C ALA A 126 6.70 4.91 22.07
N GLY A 127 6.08 4.98 20.88
CA GLY A 127 6.57 4.31 19.68
C GLY A 127 6.40 2.79 19.67
N LYS A 128 5.53 2.24 20.52
CA LYS A 128 5.30 0.79 20.63
C LYS A 128 3.80 0.50 20.74
N VAL A 129 3.40 -0.61 20.14
CA VAL A 129 2.12 -1.29 20.41
C VAL A 129 2.32 -2.18 21.64
N ILE A 130 1.41 -2.10 22.59
CA ILE A 130 1.40 -2.96 23.77
C ILE A 130 0.43 -4.12 23.51
N PHE A 131 0.99 -5.24 23.09
CA PHE A 131 0.26 -6.47 22.84
C PHE A 131 -0.06 -7.21 24.18
N PRO A 132 -1.01 -8.15 24.24
CA PRO A 132 -1.28 -8.96 25.43
C PRO A 132 -0.03 -9.50 26.10
N LYS A 133 -0.12 -9.77 27.42
CA LYS A 133 1.02 -10.17 28.26
C LYS A 133 2.16 -9.13 28.30
N LYS A 134 1.86 -7.85 27.98
CA LYS A 134 2.80 -6.71 27.98
C LYS A 134 3.94 -6.83 26.96
N ILE A 135 3.76 -7.61 25.90
CA ILE A 135 4.70 -7.68 24.77
C ILE A 135 4.71 -6.33 24.07
N LYS A 136 5.89 -5.79 23.84
CA LYS A 136 6.10 -4.45 23.22
C LYS A 136 6.58 -4.62 21.79
N LEU A 137 5.71 -4.31 20.83
CA LEU A 137 6.03 -4.34 19.41
C LEU A 137 6.43 -2.94 18.94
N PRO A 138 7.62 -2.74 18.34
CA PRO A 138 7.97 -1.47 17.71
C PRO A 138 6.93 -1.11 16.63
N ILE A 139 6.49 0.16 16.59
CA ILE A 139 5.58 0.65 15.54
C ILE A 139 6.30 0.60 14.19
N ARG A 140 5.64 -0.01 13.23
CA ARG A 140 5.98 0.03 11.81
C ARG A 140 4.68 0.15 11.03
N PRO A 141 4.17 1.38 10.82
CA PRO A 141 2.87 1.57 10.21
C PRO A 141 2.87 1.14 8.75
N VAL A 142 1.78 0.53 8.31
CA VAL A 142 1.59 0.03 6.94
C VAL A 142 0.28 0.57 6.40
N ILE A 143 0.25 0.90 5.11
CA ILE A 143 -0.97 1.16 4.37
C ILE A 143 -1.31 -0.13 3.64
N GLY A 144 -2.32 -0.87 4.11
CA GLY A 144 -2.69 -2.19 3.56
C GLY A 144 -3.29 -2.06 2.17
N THR A 145 -4.33 -1.24 2.05
CA THR A 145 -5.06 -1.07 0.81
C THR A 145 -4.75 0.28 0.17
N MET A 146 -4.22 0.28 -1.04
CA MET A 146 -4.00 1.48 -1.85
C MET A 146 -3.97 1.15 -3.35
N GLY A 147 -4.56 2.02 -4.17
CA GLY A 147 -4.60 1.77 -5.61
C GLY A 147 -5.32 2.84 -6.40
N VAL A 148 -5.46 2.56 -7.67
CA VAL A 148 -6.12 3.39 -8.68
C VAL A 148 -7.34 2.66 -9.25
N ALA A 149 -8.20 3.35 -9.99
CA ALA A 149 -9.29 2.69 -10.69
C ALA A 149 -8.74 1.69 -11.73
N PRO A 150 -9.29 0.46 -11.81
CA PRO A 150 -8.93 -0.51 -12.83
C PRO A 150 -9.37 -0.06 -14.22
N ALA A 151 -8.85 -0.71 -15.27
CA ALA A 151 -9.17 -0.40 -16.66
C ALA A 151 -10.66 -0.62 -17.00
N THR A 152 -11.28 -1.59 -16.36
CA THR A 152 -12.68 -1.95 -16.58
C THR A 152 -13.33 -2.43 -15.30
N GLY A 153 -14.62 -2.19 -15.14
CA GLY A 153 -15.43 -2.66 -14.01
C GLY A 153 -15.09 -1.98 -12.68
N ALA A 154 -15.44 -2.68 -11.61
CA ALA A 154 -15.17 -2.29 -10.24
C ALA A 154 -14.54 -3.46 -9.48
N VAL A 155 -13.48 -3.21 -8.71
CA VAL A 155 -12.79 -4.23 -7.92
C VAL A 155 -12.95 -3.89 -6.43
N GLY A 156 -13.47 -4.84 -5.64
CA GLY A 156 -13.63 -4.70 -4.20
C GLY A 156 -12.28 -4.50 -3.50
N ASN A 157 -12.28 -3.69 -2.44
CA ASN A 157 -11.03 -3.30 -1.79
C ASN A 157 -10.27 -4.46 -1.12
N LEU A 158 -10.90 -5.60 -0.90
CA LEU A 158 -10.25 -6.83 -0.42
C LEU A 158 -9.35 -7.50 -1.48
N TYR A 159 -9.54 -7.17 -2.76
CA TYR A 159 -8.85 -7.83 -3.85
C TYR A 159 -7.63 -7.04 -4.30
N PRO A 160 -6.41 -7.60 -4.18
CA PRO A 160 -5.23 -7.03 -4.79
C PRO A 160 -5.19 -7.31 -6.30
N GLY A 161 -4.42 -6.50 -7.05
CA GLY A 161 -4.29 -6.72 -8.48
C GLY A 161 -3.38 -5.71 -9.18
N PRO A 162 -3.43 -5.64 -10.53
CA PRO A 162 -2.63 -4.68 -11.28
C PRO A 162 -2.90 -3.22 -10.93
N HIS A 163 -4.08 -2.89 -10.43
CA HIS A 163 -4.50 -1.56 -10.01
C HIS A 163 -3.98 -1.17 -8.60
N GLY A 164 -3.43 -2.09 -7.84
CA GLY A 164 -3.17 -1.99 -6.42
C GLY A 164 -4.17 -2.83 -5.62
N GLY A 165 -5.02 -2.20 -4.82
CA GLY A 165 -5.97 -2.86 -3.92
C GLY A 165 -5.32 -3.28 -2.60
N ASN A 166 -5.75 -4.39 -2.02
CA ASN A 166 -5.26 -4.92 -0.75
C ASN A 166 -3.88 -5.59 -0.93
N LEU A 167 -2.85 -4.78 -1.02
CA LEU A 167 -1.49 -5.29 -1.28
C LEU A 167 -0.80 -5.83 -0.02
N ASP A 168 -1.11 -5.28 1.14
CA ASP A 168 -0.54 -5.60 2.45
C ASP A 168 0.98 -5.70 2.47
N VAL A 169 1.63 -4.81 1.71
CA VAL A 169 3.08 -4.78 1.62
C VAL A 169 3.66 -3.98 2.77
N ASN A 170 4.39 -4.63 3.65
CA ASN A 170 5.04 -4.02 4.83
C ASN A 170 5.94 -2.82 4.51
N ASP A 171 6.45 -2.73 3.28
CA ASP A 171 7.26 -1.60 2.82
C ASP A 171 6.42 -0.40 2.38
N ALA A 172 5.07 -0.48 2.34
CA ALA A 172 4.16 0.63 2.08
C ALA A 172 3.99 1.52 3.33
N THR A 173 5.07 2.14 3.74
CA THR A 173 5.24 2.92 4.96
C THR A 173 5.85 4.29 4.70
N VAL A 174 6.16 5.05 5.76
CA VAL A 174 6.80 6.38 5.65
C VAL A 174 8.11 6.30 4.86
N GLY A 175 8.26 7.18 3.88
CA GLY A 175 9.41 7.24 2.98
C GLY A 175 9.26 6.38 1.72
N ALA A 176 8.27 5.50 1.66
CA ALA A 176 8.00 4.70 0.47
C ALA A 176 7.56 5.57 -0.72
N LYS A 177 7.96 5.14 -1.91
CA LYS A 177 7.47 5.58 -3.19
C LYS A 177 6.75 4.41 -3.83
N VAL A 178 5.44 4.54 -4.00
CA VAL A 178 4.62 3.50 -4.63
C VAL A 178 4.18 4.00 -6.00
N PHE A 179 4.39 3.17 -6.99
CA PHE A 179 4.09 3.47 -8.39
C PHE A 179 2.90 2.62 -8.82
N PHE A 180 1.91 3.25 -9.41
CA PHE A 180 0.71 2.58 -9.93
C PHE A 180 0.58 2.84 -11.43
N PRO A 181 0.18 1.85 -12.23
CA PRO A 181 -0.21 2.09 -13.61
C PRO A 181 -1.46 2.95 -13.64
N VAL A 182 -1.54 3.89 -14.58
CA VAL A 182 -2.77 4.65 -14.84
C VAL A 182 -3.58 3.93 -15.91
N PHE A 183 -4.79 3.52 -15.58
CA PHE A 183 -5.68 2.81 -16.50
C PHE A 183 -6.81 3.68 -17.03
N VAL A 184 -7.18 4.72 -16.29
CA VAL A 184 -8.28 5.64 -16.63
C VAL A 184 -7.86 7.09 -16.41
N PRO A 185 -8.48 8.07 -17.08
CA PRO A 185 -8.20 9.48 -16.85
C PRO A 185 -8.29 9.84 -15.37
N GLY A 186 -7.30 10.58 -14.88
CA GLY A 186 -7.23 11.00 -13.49
C GLY A 186 -6.76 9.94 -12.50
N ALA A 187 -6.49 8.71 -12.93
CA ALA A 187 -6.08 7.57 -12.11
C ALA A 187 -7.08 7.17 -11.02
N LEU A 188 -7.75 8.10 -10.34
CA LEU A 188 -8.73 7.90 -9.26
C LEU A 188 -8.15 7.13 -8.09
N PHE A 189 -7.14 7.71 -7.45
CA PHE A 189 -6.39 7.08 -6.36
C PHE A 189 -7.15 7.10 -5.02
N SER A 190 -7.15 5.96 -4.31
CA SER A 190 -7.67 5.82 -2.94
C SER A 190 -6.68 5.06 -2.05
N LEU A 191 -6.76 5.25 -0.73
CA LEU A 191 -6.01 4.48 0.25
C LEU A 191 -6.78 4.32 1.56
N GLY A 192 -6.50 3.24 2.30
CA GLY A 192 -7.11 2.97 3.61
C GLY A 192 -6.48 1.76 4.28
N ASP A 193 -7.20 1.15 5.20
CA ASP A 193 -6.82 -0.10 5.83
C ASP A 193 -5.44 -0.01 6.50
N GLY A 194 -5.37 0.78 7.57
CA GLY A 194 -4.12 1.08 8.25
C GLY A 194 -3.74 0.06 9.31
N LYS A 195 -2.46 -0.32 9.34
CA LYS A 195 -1.91 -1.17 10.39
C LYS A 195 -0.81 -0.42 11.16
N ALA A 196 -0.82 -0.50 12.50
CA ALA A 196 0.28 0.01 13.32
C ALA A 196 1.51 -0.90 13.28
N VAL A 197 1.28 -2.19 13.16
CA VAL A 197 2.28 -3.25 12.98
C VAL A 197 1.63 -4.40 12.22
N MET A 198 2.34 -4.94 11.25
CA MET A 198 1.96 -6.13 10.49
C MET A 198 3.21 -6.95 10.19
N GLY A 199 3.14 -8.26 10.28
CA GLY A 199 4.17 -9.19 9.80
C GLY A 199 4.04 -9.44 8.31
N ASP A 200 5.12 -9.82 7.64
CA ASP A 200 5.04 -10.36 6.29
C ASP A 200 4.19 -11.63 6.30
N GLY A 201 3.28 -11.74 5.34
CA GLY A 201 2.30 -12.81 5.22
C GLY A 201 0.93 -12.48 5.81
N GLU A 202 0.82 -11.52 6.73
CA GLU A 202 -0.43 -11.16 7.44
C GLU A 202 -1.24 -12.39 7.90
N THR A 203 -0.56 -13.33 8.52
CA THR A 203 -0.95 -14.74 8.61
C THR A 203 -2.28 -15.04 9.30
N ASN A 204 -2.79 -14.16 10.15
CA ASN A 204 -4.13 -14.31 10.75
C ASN A 204 -5.21 -13.47 10.05
N GLY A 205 -4.86 -12.80 8.95
CA GLY A 205 -5.76 -11.97 8.16
C GLY A 205 -5.95 -10.55 8.65
N VAL A 206 -5.24 -10.16 9.72
CA VAL A 206 -5.22 -8.79 10.26
C VAL A 206 -3.87 -8.49 10.88
N GLY A 207 -3.44 -7.24 10.82
CA GLY A 207 -2.32 -6.75 11.59
C GLY A 207 -2.73 -6.28 12.99
N ILE A 208 -2.13 -5.17 13.43
CA ILE A 208 -2.69 -4.33 14.48
C ILE A 208 -3.39 -3.18 13.78
N GLU A 209 -4.68 -3.35 13.55
CA GLU A 209 -5.54 -2.48 12.77
C GLU A 209 -5.72 -1.12 13.44
N VAL A 210 -5.63 -0.06 12.66
CA VAL A 210 -5.77 1.33 13.14
C VAL A 210 -6.35 2.23 12.06
N GLY A 211 -7.22 3.15 12.43
CA GLY A 211 -7.44 4.34 11.63
C GLY A 211 -6.16 5.20 11.61
N MET A 212 -5.85 5.86 10.50
CA MET A 212 -4.61 6.64 10.39
C MET A 212 -4.79 7.94 9.60
N LYS A 213 -3.82 8.86 9.78
CA LYS A 213 -3.67 10.03 8.90
C LYS A 213 -2.42 9.85 8.06
N VAL A 214 -2.60 9.77 6.74
CA VAL A 214 -1.51 9.56 5.79
C VAL A 214 -1.30 10.79 4.95
N THR A 215 -0.09 11.34 4.96
CA THR A 215 0.31 12.44 4.08
C THR A 215 1.05 11.88 2.88
N VAL A 216 0.54 12.09 1.68
CA VAL A 216 1.17 11.65 0.44
C VAL A 216 1.37 12.81 -0.52
N THR A 217 2.42 12.72 -1.34
CA THR A 217 2.65 13.64 -2.48
C THR A 217 2.50 12.84 -3.77
N PHE A 218 1.72 13.36 -4.71
CA PHE A 218 1.51 12.77 -6.03
C PHE A 218 2.54 13.28 -7.02
N LYS A 219 3.03 12.39 -7.90
CA LYS A 219 3.82 12.77 -9.07
C LYS A 219 3.38 11.94 -10.27
N LEU A 220 3.01 12.61 -11.34
CA LEU A 220 2.65 11.97 -12.59
C LEU A 220 3.90 11.79 -13.47
N LEU A 221 4.12 10.57 -13.94
CA LEU A 221 5.19 10.18 -14.84
C LEU A 221 4.57 9.89 -16.21
N LYS A 222 4.56 10.90 -17.08
CA LYS A 222 3.94 10.83 -18.40
C LYS A 222 4.66 9.86 -19.32
N GLY A 223 3.88 9.03 -20.04
CA GLY A 223 4.39 8.06 -21.01
C GLY A 223 5.29 6.97 -20.43
N LYS A 224 5.25 6.77 -19.10
CA LYS A 224 5.97 5.71 -18.39
C LYS A 224 4.97 4.66 -17.94
N SER A 225 4.72 3.67 -18.79
CA SER A 225 3.81 2.58 -18.47
C SER A 225 4.49 1.50 -17.64
N ILE A 226 3.79 1.01 -16.63
CA ILE A 226 4.17 -0.17 -15.84
C ILE A 226 3.00 -1.15 -15.81
N PRO A 227 3.23 -2.47 -15.75
CA PRO A 227 2.14 -3.43 -15.80
C PRO A 227 1.40 -3.59 -14.45
N ARG A 228 2.07 -3.35 -13.33
CA ARG A 228 1.60 -3.60 -11.96
C ARG A 228 2.28 -2.66 -10.98
N PRO A 229 1.82 -2.58 -9.72
CA PRO A 229 2.45 -1.75 -8.70
C PRO A 229 3.93 -2.09 -8.50
N ARG A 230 4.71 -1.05 -8.28
CA ARG A 230 6.12 -1.11 -7.90
C ARG A 230 6.33 -0.24 -6.66
N LEU A 231 7.24 -0.64 -5.79
CA LEU A 231 7.56 0.11 -4.59
C LEU A 231 9.07 0.36 -4.50
N GLU A 232 9.43 1.52 -4.01
CA GLU A 232 10.80 1.85 -3.64
C GLU A 232 10.84 2.36 -2.20
N ASN A 233 11.79 1.85 -1.43
CA ASN A 233 12.19 2.45 -0.16
C ASN A 233 13.62 3.04 -0.26
N SER A 234 14.27 3.35 0.87
CA SER A 234 15.62 3.93 0.88
C SER A 234 16.69 3.00 0.30
N THR A 235 16.50 1.69 0.36
CA THR A 235 17.51 0.66 0.05
C THR A 235 17.17 -0.23 -1.14
N HIS A 236 15.88 -0.48 -1.39
CA HIS A 236 15.43 -1.45 -2.38
C HIS A 236 14.43 -0.86 -3.38
N THR A 237 14.42 -1.44 -4.57
CA THR A 237 13.34 -1.37 -5.55
C THR A 237 12.62 -2.72 -5.54
N MET A 238 11.28 -2.70 -5.55
CA MET A 238 10.45 -3.89 -5.42
C MET A 238 9.38 -3.92 -6.50
N THR A 239 9.20 -5.05 -7.16
CA THR A 239 8.04 -5.34 -7.99
C THR A 239 7.04 -6.16 -7.19
N ILE A 240 5.75 -5.91 -7.39
CA ILE A 240 4.66 -6.49 -6.61
C ILE A 240 3.71 -7.18 -7.58
N ALA A 241 3.33 -8.41 -7.27
CA ALA A 241 2.32 -9.13 -8.01
C ALA A 241 1.42 -9.94 -7.08
N SER A 242 0.16 -10.03 -7.46
CA SER A 242 -0.85 -10.83 -6.79
C SER A 242 -1.40 -11.87 -7.75
N SER A 243 -1.70 -13.06 -7.26
CA SER A 243 -2.25 -14.16 -8.03
C SER A 243 -2.93 -15.18 -7.11
N LYS A 244 -3.61 -16.18 -7.69
CA LYS A 244 -4.24 -17.26 -6.93
C LYS A 244 -3.26 -18.12 -6.16
N THR A 245 -2.01 -18.20 -6.60
CA THR A 245 -0.96 -19.00 -5.94
C THR A 245 0.31 -18.18 -5.72
N LEU A 246 1.04 -18.52 -4.65
CA LEU A 246 2.36 -17.91 -4.36
C LEU A 246 3.36 -18.12 -5.50
N GLU A 247 3.28 -19.27 -6.16
CA GLU A 247 4.16 -19.60 -7.27
C GLU A 247 3.93 -18.67 -8.48
N GLU A 248 2.68 -18.46 -8.87
CA GLU A 248 2.32 -17.56 -9.97
C GLU A 248 2.64 -16.11 -9.63
N ALA A 249 2.31 -15.65 -8.42
CA ALA A 249 2.64 -14.31 -7.95
C ALA A 249 4.16 -14.09 -7.97
N SER A 250 4.95 -15.06 -7.47
CA SER A 250 6.41 -14.99 -7.47
C SER A 250 6.99 -14.93 -8.87
N ARG A 251 6.54 -15.80 -9.78
CA ARG A 251 6.98 -15.79 -11.19
C ARG A 251 6.68 -14.47 -11.89
N THR A 252 5.51 -13.90 -11.60
CA THR A 252 5.07 -12.63 -12.19
C THR A 252 5.91 -11.47 -11.67
N ALA A 253 6.10 -11.38 -10.35
CA ALA A 253 6.94 -10.34 -9.74
C ALA A 253 8.42 -10.43 -10.18
N LEU A 254 8.97 -11.66 -10.33
CA LEU A 254 10.32 -11.88 -10.85
C LEU A 254 10.45 -11.43 -12.30
N ARG A 255 9.47 -11.74 -13.14
CA ARG A 255 9.46 -11.31 -14.55
C ARG A 255 9.43 -9.80 -14.66
N ASP A 256 8.61 -9.13 -13.83
CA ASP A 256 8.54 -7.68 -13.80
C ASP A 256 9.88 -7.06 -13.33
N MET A 257 10.55 -7.66 -12.34
CA MET A 257 11.85 -7.18 -11.87
C MET A 257 12.95 -7.40 -12.93
N MET A 258 12.93 -8.53 -13.60
CA MET A 258 13.87 -8.81 -14.70
C MET A 258 13.69 -7.79 -15.84
N ASN A 259 12.46 -7.52 -16.25
CA ASN A 259 12.16 -6.52 -17.27
C ASN A 259 12.63 -5.12 -16.80
N LEU A 260 12.35 -4.74 -15.55
CA LEU A 260 12.82 -3.48 -14.99
C LEU A 260 14.34 -3.34 -15.00
N LEU A 261 15.08 -4.42 -14.68
CA LEU A 261 16.54 -4.43 -14.75
C LEU A 261 17.03 -4.24 -16.20
N THR A 262 16.45 -4.96 -17.16
CA THR A 262 16.84 -4.81 -18.57
C THR A 262 16.50 -3.44 -19.15
N ASP A 263 15.41 -2.82 -18.69
CA ASP A 263 14.99 -1.50 -19.16
C ASP A 263 15.84 -0.37 -18.58
N GLU A 264 16.23 -0.47 -17.30
CA GLU A 264 16.94 0.61 -16.59
C GLU A 264 18.46 0.43 -16.55
N THR A 265 18.98 -0.72 -17.01
CA THR A 265 20.42 -1.04 -16.98
C THR A 265 20.94 -1.53 -18.34
N ASN A 266 22.24 -1.85 -18.42
CA ASN A 266 22.86 -2.45 -19.60
C ASN A 266 22.88 -3.98 -19.56
N LEU A 267 22.21 -4.61 -18.60
CA LEU A 267 22.19 -6.06 -18.48
C LEU A 267 21.39 -6.70 -19.63
N THR A 268 21.88 -7.82 -20.13
CA THR A 268 21.06 -8.70 -20.97
C THR A 268 20.00 -9.38 -20.13
N ARG A 269 19.05 -10.04 -20.78
CA ARG A 269 17.99 -10.77 -20.10
C ARG A 269 18.52 -11.91 -19.25
N GLU A 270 19.53 -12.63 -19.76
CA GLU A 270 20.23 -13.72 -19.08
C GLU A 270 21.02 -13.21 -17.88
N GLU A 271 21.77 -12.11 -18.04
CA GLU A 271 22.50 -11.48 -16.94
C GLU A 271 21.57 -10.97 -15.85
N ALA A 272 20.46 -10.33 -16.22
CA ALA A 272 19.44 -9.87 -15.26
C ALA A 272 18.83 -11.05 -14.48
N TYR A 273 18.51 -12.16 -15.18
CA TYR A 273 17.95 -13.34 -14.51
C TYR A 273 18.97 -14.04 -13.60
N ALA A 274 20.21 -14.20 -14.03
CA ALA A 274 21.27 -14.75 -13.20
C ALA A 274 21.54 -13.88 -11.95
N LEU A 275 21.54 -12.55 -12.14
CA LEU A 275 21.72 -11.60 -11.05
C LEU A 275 20.57 -11.69 -10.02
N LEU A 276 19.32 -11.83 -10.47
CA LEU A 276 18.18 -12.04 -9.57
C LEU A 276 18.36 -13.26 -8.67
N GLY A 277 18.88 -14.36 -9.22
CA GLY A 277 19.20 -15.57 -8.44
C GLY A 277 20.24 -15.35 -7.34
N ALA A 278 21.11 -14.36 -7.50
CA ALA A 278 22.18 -14.06 -6.54
C ALA A 278 21.76 -13.05 -5.44
N ILE A 279 20.82 -12.12 -5.74
CA ILE A 279 20.60 -10.96 -4.86
C ILE A 279 19.13 -10.62 -4.57
N ALA A 280 18.17 -11.21 -5.30
CA ALA A 280 16.77 -10.86 -5.10
C ALA A 280 16.16 -11.61 -3.92
N ASP A 281 15.48 -10.89 -3.04
CA ASP A 281 14.63 -11.50 -2.02
C ASP A 281 13.20 -11.61 -2.55
N ILE A 282 12.60 -12.79 -2.46
CA ILE A 282 11.16 -12.99 -2.64
C ILE A 282 10.52 -12.95 -1.26
N LYS A 283 9.60 -12.00 -1.05
CA LYS A 283 8.91 -11.80 0.22
C LYS A 283 7.40 -11.91 0.02
N ILE A 284 6.76 -12.66 0.89
CA ILE A 284 5.30 -12.81 0.89
C ILE A 284 4.71 -11.62 1.62
N ALA A 285 3.80 -10.88 0.98
CA ALA A 285 3.12 -9.75 1.59
C ALA A 285 1.88 -10.20 2.37
N ASN A 286 0.99 -10.97 1.72
CA ASN A 286 -0.12 -11.66 2.40
C ASN A 286 -0.34 -13.06 1.81
N VAL A 287 -0.95 -13.95 2.61
CA VAL A 287 -1.30 -15.33 2.24
C VAL A 287 -2.78 -15.63 2.46
N VAL A 288 -3.58 -14.63 2.81
CA VAL A 288 -4.94 -14.78 3.37
C VAL A 288 -6.02 -14.13 2.52
N ASP A 289 -5.64 -13.22 1.64
CA ASP A 289 -6.57 -12.58 0.70
C ASP A 289 -7.03 -13.55 -0.39
N PRO A 290 -8.09 -13.21 -1.13
CA PRO A 290 -8.56 -14.01 -2.28
C PRO A 290 -7.49 -14.26 -3.33
N GLU A 291 -6.51 -13.33 -3.44
CA GLU A 291 -5.27 -13.49 -4.18
C GLU A 291 -4.09 -13.16 -3.29
N VAL A 292 -3.11 -14.05 -3.25
CA VAL A 292 -1.89 -13.88 -2.46
C VAL A 292 -0.95 -12.87 -3.11
N THR A 293 -0.28 -12.04 -2.30
CA THR A 293 0.62 -10.99 -2.80
C THR A 293 2.07 -11.30 -2.46
N VAL A 294 2.93 -11.16 -3.46
CA VAL A 294 4.39 -11.33 -3.35
C VAL A 294 5.10 -10.08 -3.83
N ARG A 295 6.21 -9.73 -3.19
CA ARG A 295 7.14 -8.72 -3.70
C ARG A 295 8.53 -9.29 -3.90
N VAL A 296 9.18 -8.91 -5.02
CA VAL A 296 10.58 -9.20 -5.31
C VAL A 296 11.40 -7.94 -5.07
N ALA A 297 12.35 -8.01 -4.14
CA ALA A 297 13.15 -6.87 -3.70
C ALA A 297 14.59 -6.98 -4.22
N VAL A 298 15.08 -5.94 -4.89
CA VAL A 298 16.46 -5.82 -5.39
C VAL A 298 17.09 -4.56 -4.80
N PRO A 299 18.35 -4.65 -4.26
CA PRO A 299 19.05 -3.49 -3.71
C PRO A 299 19.29 -2.40 -4.75
N LYS A 300 19.05 -1.14 -4.39
CA LYS A 300 19.20 0.01 -5.30
C LYS A 300 20.62 0.25 -5.82
N TYR A 301 21.64 -0.25 -5.15
CA TYR A 301 23.02 -0.12 -5.63
C TYR A 301 23.22 -0.80 -6.98
N VAL A 302 22.46 -1.86 -7.26
CA VAL A 302 22.51 -2.60 -8.55
C VAL A 302 22.17 -1.68 -9.71
N PHE A 303 21.02 -0.99 -9.60
CA PHE A 303 20.59 -0.04 -10.63
C PHE A 303 21.59 1.11 -10.82
N LYS A 304 22.27 1.54 -9.74
CA LYS A 304 23.31 2.58 -9.82
C LYS A 304 24.57 2.11 -10.54
N GLN A 305 25.00 0.87 -10.27
CA GLN A 305 26.24 0.30 -10.85
C GLN A 305 26.06 -0.10 -12.31
N ALA A 306 24.89 -0.66 -12.66
CA ALA A 306 24.59 -1.17 -13.99
C ALA A 306 23.87 -0.16 -14.90
N LYS A 307 23.78 1.12 -14.51
CA LYS A 307 23.09 2.16 -15.28
C LYS A 307 23.56 2.26 -16.70
N ARG A 308 22.63 2.34 -17.68
CA ARG A 308 22.95 2.72 -19.04
C ARG A 308 23.69 4.05 -19.04
N LYS A 309 24.89 4.10 -19.64
CA LYS A 309 25.51 5.37 -19.96
C LYS A 309 24.59 6.07 -20.95
N GLN A 310 24.07 7.26 -20.57
CA GLN A 310 23.38 8.07 -21.55
C GLN A 310 24.36 8.39 -22.67
N PRO A 311 23.98 8.28 -23.96
CA PRO A 311 24.82 8.78 -25.03
C PRO A 311 25.10 10.25 -24.72
N GLN A 312 26.38 10.61 -24.69
CA GLN A 312 26.78 12.01 -24.62
C GLN A 312 26.23 12.68 -25.89
N SER A 313 25.22 13.55 -25.71
CA SER A 313 24.65 14.42 -26.75
C SER A 313 25.60 15.54 -27.10
#